data_9fb8f57a126c85316b0e86e8ef05f398
#
_entry.id   9fb8f57a126c85316b0e86e8ef05f398
#
_cell.length_a   1.000
_cell.length_b   1.000
_cell.length_c   1.000
_cell.angle_alpha   90.00
_cell.angle_beta   90.00
_cell.angle_gamma   90.00
#
_symmetry.space_group_name_H-M   'P 1'
#
loop_
_entity.id
_entity.type
_entity.pdbx_description
1 polymer ?
#
loop_
_entity_poly.entity_id
_entity_poly.type
_entity_poly.pdbx_seq_one_letter_code
_entity_poly.pdbx_strand_id
1 'polypeptide(L)'
;MKSIKLKEKYSQRGFTLLELAVVMAVVGILAAIAAPTWLRFLAEQRTTYVQGVLQQGIQQAQLKSQQNNRLWQFSVRKNGEVIEAATHPASISPNDAIWDTMNSAVGFDEETTLLKKDGIYYVRFDENGNVRGSRLGRLTVSSKQFPDIKRCVIVSTLIGATRTAKEQPTPDPDYKTKERFCY
;
A
#
# COMPACT_ATOMS: atom_id res chain seq x y z
N MET A 1 -29.67 70.25 0.95
CA MET A 1 -29.90 68.83 0.73
C MET A 1 -29.37 68.07 1.94
N LYS A 2 -30.27 67.46 2.75
CA LYS A 2 -29.91 66.76 3.99
C LYS A 2 -29.84 65.27 3.69
N SER A 3 -28.62 64.67 3.67
CA SER A 3 -28.44 63.23 3.44
C SER A 3 -28.91 62.44 4.68
N ILE A 4 -29.91 61.63 4.50
CA ILE A 4 -30.38 60.70 5.54
C ILE A 4 -29.54 59.43 5.43
N LYS A 5 -28.61 59.25 6.37
CA LYS A 5 -27.86 58.00 6.53
C LYS A 5 -28.79 56.96 7.24
N LEU A 6 -29.29 56.06 6.47
CA LEU A 6 -29.98 54.83 6.99
C LEU A 6 -28.91 53.96 7.69
N LYS A 7 -29.00 53.93 9.04
CA LYS A 7 -28.20 53.02 9.85
C LYS A 7 -28.87 51.64 9.79
N GLU A 8 -28.36 50.74 8.94
CA GLU A 8 -28.75 49.33 9.00
C GLU A 8 -28.40 48.77 10.37
N LYS A 9 -29.43 48.42 11.12
CA LYS A 9 -29.34 47.80 12.42
C LYS A 9 -29.13 46.29 12.20
N TYR A 10 -27.89 45.84 12.07
CA TYR A 10 -27.59 44.39 12.09
C TYR A 10 -28.00 43.83 13.43
N SER A 11 -29.10 43.03 13.43
CA SER A 11 -29.54 42.27 14.59
C SER A 11 -28.52 41.14 14.86
N GLN A 12 -27.65 41.33 15.84
CA GLN A 12 -26.81 40.24 16.35
C GLN A 12 -27.68 39.26 17.13
N ARG A 13 -28.18 38.23 16.45
CA ARG A 13 -28.86 37.11 17.09
C ARG A 13 -27.76 36.13 17.53
N GLY A 14 -27.58 35.97 18.84
CA GLY A 14 -26.74 34.92 19.39
C GLY A 14 -27.45 33.57 19.39
N PHE A 15 -26.68 32.49 19.34
CA PHE A 15 -27.22 31.12 19.49
C PHE A 15 -27.79 30.89 20.88
N THR A 16 -28.90 30.21 20.98
CA THR A 16 -29.47 29.75 22.25
C THR A 16 -28.65 28.54 22.76
N LEU A 17 -28.63 28.34 24.08
CA LEU A 17 -27.96 27.18 24.69
C LEU A 17 -28.59 25.86 24.21
N LEU A 18 -29.90 25.84 23.99
CA LEU A 18 -30.61 24.69 23.45
C LEU A 18 -30.22 24.38 22.01
N GLU A 19 -30.06 25.40 21.16
CA GLU A 19 -29.62 25.23 19.77
C GLU A 19 -28.22 24.66 19.68
N LEU A 20 -27.31 25.13 20.55
CA LEU A 20 -25.96 24.56 20.65
C LEU A 20 -25.98 23.11 21.10
N ALA A 21 -26.82 22.74 22.06
CA ALA A 21 -26.96 21.36 22.53
C ALA A 21 -27.46 20.43 21.42
N VAL A 22 -28.45 20.86 20.64
CA VAL A 22 -28.98 20.07 19.50
C VAL A 22 -27.90 19.91 18.42
N VAL A 23 -27.18 20.97 18.06
CA VAL A 23 -26.07 20.91 17.08
C VAL A 23 -25.00 19.92 17.53
N MET A 24 -24.58 19.98 18.80
CA MET A 24 -23.57 19.05 19.34
C MET A 24 -24.05 17.59 19.31
N ALA A 25 -25.35 17.33 19.58
CA ALA A 25 -25.91 16.00 19.49
C ALA A 25 -25.88 15.48 18.04
N VAL A 26 -26.28 16.29 17.06
CA VAL A 26 -26.25 15.92 15.64
C VAL A 26 -24.83 15.66 15.17
N VAL A 27 -23.87 16.55 15.49
CA VAL A 27 -22.46 16.36 15.13
C VAL A 27 -21.90 15.09 15.77
N GLY A 28 -22.22 14.79 17.03
CA GLY A 28 -21.83 13.55 17.71
C GLY A 28 -22.30 12.28 16.97
N ILE A 29 -23.56 12.26 16.54
CA ILE A 29 -24.11 11.13 15.77
C ILE A 29 -23.42 10.99 14.42
N LEU A 30 -23.22 12.07 13.70
CA LEU A 30 -22.51 12.04 12.40
C LEU A 30 -21.05 11.58 12.54
N ALA A 31 -20.37 12.07 13.56
CA ALA A 31 -18.98 11.68 13.85
C ALA A 31 -18.86 10.18 14.18
N ALA A 32 -19.81 9.61 14.92
CA ALA A 32 -19.82 8.19 15.27
C ALA A 32 -19.93 7.27 14.04
N ILE A 33 -20.62 7.71 12.98
CA ILE A 33 -20.73 6.95 11.72
C ILE A 33 -19.52 7.20 10.81
N ALA A 34 -19.02 8.43 10.77
CA ALA A 34 -17.94 8.82 9.88
C ALA A 34 -16.56 8.26 10.31
N ALA A 35 -16.30 8.15 11.61
CA ALA A 35 -14.96 7.77 12.13
C ALA A 35 -14.50 6.37 11.67
N PRO A 36 -15.30 5.29 11.77
CA PRO A 36 -14.86 3.95 11.33
C PRO A 36 -14.60 3.88 9.83
N THR A 37 -15.43 4.55 9.03
CA THR A 37 -15.25 4.60 7.56
C THR A 37 -13.97 5.32 7.18
N TRP A 38 -13.64 6.41 7.87
CA TRP A 38 -12.41 7.16 7.68
C TRP A 38 -11.15 6.33 7.99
N LEU A 39 -11.17 5.54 9.07
CA LEU A 39 -10.05 4.67 9.43
C LEU A 39 -9.79 3.59 8.38
N ARG A 40 -10.84 2.97 7.83
CA ARG A 40 -10.70 2.02 6.72
C ARG A 40 -10.13 2.70 5.47
N PHE A 41 -10.63 3.86 5.10
CA PHE A 41 -10.11 4.63 3.98
C PHE A 41 -8.60 4.92 4.14
N LEU A 42 -8.15 5.35 5.32
CA LEU A 42 -6.73 5.57 5.59
C LEU A 42 -5.91 4.28 5.47
N ALA A 43 -6.44 3.15 5.93
CA ALA A 43 -5.79 1.85 5.81
C ALA A 43 -5.63 1.44 4.34
N GLU A 44 -6.66 1.64 3.52
CA GLU A 44 -6.60 1.39 2.06
C GLU A 44 -5.54 2.27 1.38
N GLN A 45 -5.51 3.57 1.69
CA GLN A 45 -4.52 4.50 1.14
C GLN A 45 -3.09 4.07 1.49
N ARG A 46 -2.82 3.72 2.76
CA ARG A 46 -1.50 3.27 3.21
C ARG A 46 -1.08 1.97 2.51
N THR A 47 -1.98 1.00 2.40
CA THR A 47 -1.69 -0.29 1.77
C THR A 47 -1.47 -0.12 0.26
N THR A 48 -2.25 0.73 -0.41
CA THR A 48 -2.08 1.07 -1.83
C THR A 48 -0.76 1.81 -2.08
N TYR A 49 -0.38 2.73 -1.20
CA TYR A 49 0.91 3.42 -1.30
C TYR A 49 2.08 2.42 -1.22
N VAL A 50 2.07 1.51 -0.25
CA VAL A 50 3.10 0.47 -0.11
C VAL A 50 3.14 -0.42 -1.35
N GLN A 51 1.98 -0.84 -1.88
CA GLN A 51 1.91 -1.59 -3.14
C GLN A 51 2.62 -0.86 -4.29
N GLY A 52 2.37 0.44 -4.44
CA GLY A 52 3.01 1.27 -5.47
C GLY A 52 4.52 1.31 -5.33
N VAL A 53 5.04 1.50 -4.11
CA VAL A 53 6.48 1.51 -3.83
C VAL A 53 7.12 0.16 -4.15
N LEU A 54 6.47 -0.94 -3.77
CA LEU A 54 6.95 -2.30 -4.06
C LEU A 54 6.98 -2.59 -5.57
N GLN A 55 5.94 -2.16 -6.30
CA GLN A 55 5.91 -2.29 -7.76
C GLN A 55 7.03 -1.48 -8.42
N GLN A 56 7.22 -0.24 -8.01
CA GLN A 56 8.30 0.60 -8.51
C GLN A 56 9.67 0.00 -8.23
N GLY A 57 9.89 -0.58 -7.04
CA GLY A 57 11.13 -1.25 -6.70
C GLY A 57 11.43 -2.45 -7.62
N ILE A 58 10.41 -3.26 -7.94
CA ILE A 58 10.54 -4.37 -8.90
C ILE A 58 10.90 -3.85 -10.30
N GLN A 59 10.18 -2.84 -10.79
CA GLN A 59 10.45 -2.23 -12.10
C GLN A 59 11.82 -1.57 -12.15
N GLN A 60 12.25 -0.92 -11.05
CA GLN A 60 13.58 -0.33 -10.94
C GLN A 60 14.69 -1.39 -10.99
N ALA A 61 14.50 -2.55 -10.35
CA ALA A 61 15.44 -3.66 -10.45
C ALA A 61 15.57 -4.15 -11.90
N GLN A 62 14.45 -4.27 -12.61
CA GLN A 62 14.41 -4.64 -14.02
C GLN A 62 15.16 -3.62 -14.90
N LEU A 63 14.85 -2.34 -14.75
CA LEU A 63 15.52 -1.26 -15.52
C LEU A 63 17.01 -1.21 -15.23
N LYS A 64 17.41 -1.32 -13.96
CA LYS A 64 18.83 -1.30 -13.57
C LYS A 64 19.58 -2.53 -14.08
N SER A 65 18.93 -3.69 -14.21
CA SER A 65 19.57 -4.88 -14.80
C SER A 65 19.94 -4.65 -16.26
N GLN A 66 19.06 -4.05 -17.04
CA GLN A 66 19.27 -3.69 -18.44
C GLN A 66 20.33 -2.58 -18.60
N GLN A 67 20.21 -1.50 -17.82
CA GLN A 67 21.13 -0.36 -17.89
C GLN A 67 22.57 -0.72 -17.53
N ASN A 68 22.76 -1.59 -16.54
CA ASN A 68 24.07 -1.97 -16.05
C ASN A 68 24.59 -3.30 -16.65
N ASN A 69 23.81 -3.91 -17.55
CA ASN A 69 24.11 -5.17 -18.21
C ASN A 69 24.59 -6.27 -17.22
N ARG A 70 23.85 -6.42 -16.10
CA ARG A 70 24.14 -7.38 -15.03
C ARG A 70 22.92 -7.74 -14.21
N LEU A 71 23.01 -8.84 -13.47
CA LEU A 71 21.95 -9.34 -12.61
C LEU A 71 21.63 -8.35 -11.47
N TRP A 72 20.38 -7.90 -11.40
CA TRP A 72 19.82 -7.10 -10.31
C TRP A 72 18.70 -7.85 -9.57
N GLN A 73 18.50 -7.47 -8.32
CA GLN A 73 17.52 -8.07 -7.43
C GLN A 73 16.70 -7.00 -6.74
N PHE A 74 15.41 -7.23 -6.67
CA PHE A 74 14.52 -6.58 -5.72
C PHE A 74 14.30 -7.55 -4.56
N SER A 75 14.51 -7.07 -3.36
CA SER A 75 14.45 -7.84 -2.11
C SER A 75 13.50 -7.18 -1.14
N VAL A 76 12.73 -7.99 -0.40
CA VAL A 76 11.84 -7.50 0.65
C VAL A 76 11.97 -8.41 1.87
N ARG A 77 12.04 -7.82 3.06
CA ARG A 77 12.11 -8.55 4.32
C ARG A 77 11.20 -7.96 5.39
N LYS A 78 10.94 -8.75 6.41
CA LYS A 78 10.35 -8.25 7.65
C LYS A 78 11.49 -7.98 8.63
N ASN A 79 11.57 -6.75 9.13
CA ASN A 79 12.49 -6.35 10.19
C ASN A 79 11.67 -5.87 11.39
N GLY A 80 11.58 -6.72 12.44
CA GLY A 80 10.64 -6.47 13.53
C GLY A 80 9.20 -6.40 13.02
N GLU A 81 8.56 -5.26 13.22
CA GLU A 81 7.16 -5.02 12.81
C GLU A 81 7.02 -4.29 11.46
N VAL A 82 8.11 -3.95 10.80
CA VAL A 82 8.08 -3.20 9.55
C VAL A 82 8.55 -4.04 8.37
N ILE A 83 8.05 -3.68 7.18
CA ILE A 83 8.54 -4.21 5.90
C ILE A 83 9.66 -3.29 5.43
N GLU A 84 10.74 -3.89 4.98
CA GLU A 84 11.84 -3.19 4.32
C GLU A 84 12.04 -3.75 2.92
N ALA A 85 12.30 -2.87 1.96
CA ALA A 85 12.58 -3.23 0.58
C ALA A 85 13.91 -2.65 0.11
N ALA A 86 14.60 -3.36 -0.77
CA ALA A 86 15.86 -2.94 -1.35
C ALA A 86 15.97 -3.35 -2.81
N THR A 87 16.54 -2.46 -3.62
CA THR A 87 16.90 -2.75 -5.01
C THR A 87 18.40 -2.69 -5.15
N HIS A 88 19.04 -3.82 -5.43
CA HIS A 88 20.50 -3.94 -5.43
C HIS A 88 21.01 -4.94 -6.47
N PRO A 89 22.30 -4.87 -6.87
CA PRO A 89 22.93 -5.93 -7.66
C PRO A 89 22.83 -7.27 -6.92
N ALA A 90 22.55 -8.35 -7.62
CA ALA A 90 22.46 -9.68 -7.01
C ALA A 90 23.79 -10.24 -6.47
N SER A 91 24.90 -9.59 -6.79
CA SER A 91 26.24 -9.91 -6.27
C SER A 91 26.49 -9.34 -4.86
N ILE A 92 25.70 -8.36 -4.42
CA ILE A 92 25.84 -7.75 -3.09
C ILE A 92 25.07 -8.60 -2.09
N SER A 93 25.68 -8.80 -0.90
CA SER A 93 24.99 -9.44 0.22
C SER A 93 23.77 -8.61 0.64
N PRO A 94 22.64 -9.24 1.00
CA PRO A 94 21.51 -8.51 1.56
C PRO A 94 21.85 -7.65 2.79
N ASN A 95 22.90 -7.99 3.53
CA ASN A 95 23.33 -7.21 4.68
C ASN A 95 23.98 -5.87 4.29
N ASP A 96 24.55 -5.79 3.08
CA ASP A 96 25.20 -4.59 2.55
C ASP A 96 24.25 -3.75 1.66
N ALA A 97 23.02 -4.21 1.48
CA ALA A 97 22.01 -3.49 0.71
C ALA A 97 21.45 -2.31 1.51
N ILE A 98 21.10 -1.23 0.81
CA ILE A 98 20.38 -0.11 1.40
C ILE A 98 18.88 -0.47 1.43
N TRP A 99 18.31 -0.51 2.62
CA TRP A 99 16.93 -0.89 2.86
C TRP A 99 16.05 0.33 3.13
N ASP A 100 14.98 0.46 2.36
CA ASP A 100 13.95 1.47 2.55
C ASP A 100 12.83 0.89 3.42
N THR A 101 12.50 1.58 4.51
CA THR A 101 11.45 1.17 5.45
C THR A 101 10.07 1.58 4.96
N MET A 102 9.12 0.65 4.96
CA MET A 102 7.73 0.89 4.59
C MET A 102 6.87 1.35 5.78
N ASN A 103 5.63 1.72 5.50
CA ASN A 103 4.68 2.13 6.54
C ASN A 103 4.43 0.99 7.53
N SER A 104 4.62 1.24 8.82
CA SER A 104 4.51 0.26 9.90
C SER A 104 3.09 -0.31 10.10
N ALA A 105 2.05 0.37 9.58
CA ALA A 105 0.67 -0.11 9.63
C ALA A 105 0.36 -1.20 8.58
N VAL A 106 1.32 -1.51 7.70
CA VAL A 106 1.20 -2.53 6.64
C VAL A 106 2.14 -3.68 6.95
N GLY A 107 1.67 -4.90 6.74
CA GLY A 107 2.42 -6.14 6.96
C GLY A 107 2.45 -7.04 5.72
N PHE A 108 3.31 -8.07 5.76
CA PHE A 108 3.24 -9.15 4.78
C PHE A 108 1.99 -9.98 5.00
N ASP A 109 1.38 -10.39 3.89
CA ASP A 109 0.30 -11.36 3.88
C ASP A 109 0.83 -12.76 3.50
N GLU A 110 0.17 -13.79 4.03
CA GLU A 110 0.51 -15.18 3.78
C GLU A 110 0.33 -15.62 2.31
N GLU A 111 -0.41 -14.83 1.51
CA GLU A 111 -0.57 -15.04 0.08
C GLU A 111 0.68 -14.71 -0.73
N THR A 112 1.75 -14.22 -0.10
CA THR A 112 3.04 -13.96 -0.76
C THR A 112 3.69 -15.25 -1.23
N THR A 113 3.99 -15.33 -2.55
CA THR A 113 4.55 -16.53 -3.21
C THR A 113 5.87 -16.28 -3.91
N LEU A 114 6.47 -15.09 -3.77
CA LEU A 114 7.83 -14.84 -4.26
C LEU A 114 8.83 -15.83 -3.70
N LEU A 115 9.94 -16.04 -4.40
CA LEU A 115 11.05 -16.84 -3.89
C LEU A 115 11.52 -16.26 -2.55
N LYS A 116 11.79 -17.17 -1.60
CA LYS A 116 12.24 -16.79 -0.25
C LYS A 116 13.54 -17.52 0.07
N LYS A 117 14.53 -16.79 0.55
CA LYS A 117 15.78 -17.33 1.09
C LYS A 117 16.17 -16.53 2.33
N ASP A 118 16.50 -17.22 3.42
CA ASP A 118 16.96 -16.62 4.69
C ASP A 118 16.02 -15.51 5.22
N GLY A 119 14.70 -15.72 5.08
CA GLY A 119 13.68 -14.74 5.52
C GLY A 119 13.40 -13.61 4.53
N ILE A 120 14.16 -13.50 3.43
CA ILE A 120 14.05 -12.44 2.43
C ILE A 120 13.30 -12.97 1.21
N TYR A 121 12.23 -12.28 0.82
CA TYR A 121 11.55 -12.48 -0.45
C TYR A 121 12.28 -11.72 -1.55
N TYR A 122 12.40 -12.31 -2.76
CA TYR A 122 13.11 -11.64 -3.83
C TYR A 122 12.62 -12.03 -5.22
N VAL A 123 12.90 -11.15 -6.17
CA VAL A 123 12.85 -11.41 -7.61
C VAL A 123 14.14 -10.89 -8.25
N ARG A 124 14.68 -11.63 -9.22
CA ARG A 124 15.91 -11.29 -9.93
C ARG A 124 15.66 -11.07 -11.39
N PHE A 125 16.38 -10.12 -11.95
CA PHE A 125 16.34 -9.79 -13.38
C PHE A 125 17.72 -9.93 -13.99
N ASP A 126 17.78 -10.62 -15.14
CA ASP A 126 18.98 -10.74 -15.93
C ASP A 126 19.30 -9.44 -16.72
N GLU A 127 20.38 -9.43 -17.47
CA GLU A 127 20.86 -8.29 -18.27
C GLU A 127 19.85 -7.85 -19.35
N ASN A 128 18.94 -8.71 -19.74
CA ASN A 128 17.86 -8.41 -20.70
C ASN A 128 16.56 -7.93 -20.01
N GLY A 129 16.56 -7.91 -18.67
CA GLY A 129 15.38 -7.57 -17.87
C GLY A 129 14.38 -8.71 -17.70
N ASN A 130 14.76 -9.96 -18.07
CA ASN A 130 13.93 -11.12 -17.86
C ASN A 130 14.05 -11.63 -16.42
N VAL A 131 12.99 -12.22 -15.91
CA VAL A 131 12.99 -12.83 -14.58
C VAL A 131 13.94 -14.04 -14.58
N ARG A 132 14.99 -13.98 -13.75
CA ARG A 132 15.92 -15.08 -13.58
C ARG A 132 15.33 -16.15 -12.68
N GLY A 133 15.12 -17.32 -13.24
CA GLY A 133 14.49 -18.46 -12.56
C GLY A 133 13.08 -18.71 -13.08
N SER A 134 12.60 -19.93 -12.91
CA SER A 134 11.33 -20.38 -13.50
C SER A 134 10.07 -20.05 -12.70
N ARG A 135 10.18 -19.31 -11.61
CA ARG A 135 9.04 -18.99 -10.74
C ARG A 135 8.64 -17.52 -10.82
N LEU A 136 7.49 -17.32 -11.42
CA LEU A 136 6.70 -16.11 -11.26
C LEU A 136 6.09 -16.11 -9.86
N GLY A 137 5.87 -14.93 -9.29
CA GLY A 137 5.40 -14.83 -7.92
C GLY A 137 4.56 -13.60 -7.66
N ARG A 138 3.98 -13.61 -6.50
CA ARG A 138 3.14 -12.54 -5.96
C ARG A 138 3.73 -12.06 -4.66
N LEU A 139 3.73 -10.76 -4.47
CA LEU A 139 4.02 -10.09 -3.22
C LEU A 139 2.73 -9.47 -2.71
N THR A 140 2.19 -10.00 -1.61
CA THR A 140 0.94 -9.52 -1.02
C THR A 140 1.22 -8.83 0.30
N VAL A 141 0.62 -7.67 0.48
CA VAL A 141 0.65 -6.89 1.70
C VAL A 141 -0.76 -6.61 2.17
N SER A 142 -0.95 -6.56 3.49
CA SER A 142 -2.25 -6.27 4.10
C SER A 142 -2.13 -5.21 5.18
N SER A 143 -3.24 -4.54 5.47
CA SER A 143 -3.30 -3.65 6.63
C SER A 143 -3.29 -4.47 7.92
N LYS A 144 -2.46 -4.07 8.89
CA LYS A 144 -2.45 -4.73 10.21
C LYS A 144 -3.73 -4.51 11.00
N GLN A 145 -4.38 -3.37 10.82
CA GLN A 145 -5.62 -3.02 11.50
C GLN A 145 -6.85 -3.65 10.82
N PHE A 146 -6.82 -3.79 9.50
CA PHE A 146 -7.90 -4.36 8.68
C PHE A 146 -7.30 -5.42 7.74
N PRO A 147 -7.09 -6.66 8.19
CA PRO A 147 -6.40 -7.70 7.41
C PRO A 147 -7.11 -8.11 6.12
N ASP A 148 -8.40 -7.78 6.00
CA ASP A 148 -9.20 -7.94 4.79
C ASP A 148 -8.79 -6.96 3.66
N ILE A 149 -8.15 -5.84 4.01
CA ILE A 149 -7.61 -4.90 3.03
C ILE A 149 -6.24 -5.41 2.56
N LYS A 150 -6.24 -6.04 1.39
CA LYS A 150 -5.04 -6.62 0.77
C LYS A 150 -4.72 -5.93 -0.55
N ARG A 151 -3.44 -5.81 -0.84
CA ARG A 151 -2.90 -5.33 -2.12
C ARG A 151 -1.76 -6.22 -2.55
N CYS A 152 -1.68 -6.54 -3.83
CA CYS A 152 -0.58 -7.36 -4.32
C CYS A 152 0.05 -6.84 -5.61
N VAL A 153 1.34 -7.14 -5.74
CA VAL A 153 2.12 -6.98 -6.96
C VAL A 153 2.44 -8.37 -7.49
N ILE A 154 2.05 -8.63 -8.71
CA ILE A 154 2.19 -9.93 -9.37
C ILE A 154 3.21 -9.79 -10.49
N VAL A 155 4.29 -10.56 -10.43
CA VAL A 155 5.19 -10.75 -11.57
C VAL A 155 4.56 -11.79 -12.47
N SER A 156 3.98 -11.34 -13.60
CA SER A 156 3.05 -12.14 -14.40
C SER A 156 3.73 -12.92 -15.52
N THR A 157 4.91 -12.49 -15.96
CA THR A 157 5.60 -13.07 -17.12
C THR A 157 7.10 -13.21 -16.87
N LEU A 158 7.73 -14.09 -17.62
CA LEU A 158 9.18 -14.28 -17.58
C LEU A 158 9.95 -13.05 -18.10
N ILE A 159 9.34 -12.24 -18.97
CA ILE A 159 9.91 -10.95 -19.39
C ILE A 159 9.77 -9.84 -18.34
N GLY A 160 9.31 -10.18 -17.13
CA GLY A 160 9.25 -9.26 -16.00
C GLY A 160 8.05 -8.31 -15.98
N ALA A 161 7.01 -8.55 -16.78
CA ALA A 161 5.80 -7.73 -16.70
C ALA A 161 5.14 -7.88 -15.31
N THR A 162 4.84 -6.74 -14.69
CA THR A 162 4.20 -6.67 -13.39
C THR A 162 2.79 -6.11 -13.50
N ARG A 163 1.88 -6.63 -12.70
CA ARG A 163 0.54 -6.07 -12.50
C ARG A 163 0.24 -5.89 -11.02
N THR A 164 -0.62 -4.95 -10.71
CA THR A 164 -1.18 -4.76 -9.37
C THR A 164 -2.58 -5.35 -9.31
N ALA A 165 -2.96 -5.84 -8.14
CA ALA A 165 -4.33 -6.26 -7.86
C ALA A 165 -4.70 -5.93 -6.42
N LYS A 166 -6.00 -6.03 -6.12
CA LYS A 166 -6.56 -5.82 -4.79
C LYS A 166 -7.33 -7.06 -4.35
N GLU A 167 -7.69 -7.09 -3.09
CA GLU A 167 -8.57 -8.14 -2.55
C GLU A 167 -9.86 -8.27 -3.36
N GLN A 168 -10.29 -9.51 -3.54
CA GLN A 168 -11.57 -9.87 -4.14
C GLN A 168 -12.49 -10.47 -3.08
N PRO A 169 -13.81 -10.36 -3.21
CA PRO A 169 -14.75 -10.91 -2.24
C PRO A 169 -14.78 -12.44 -2.21
N THR A 170 -14.33 -13.08 -3.30
CA THR A 170 -14.27 -14.54 -3.44
C THR A 170 -12.82 -14.96 -3.67
N PRO A 171 -12.42 -16.15 -3.18
CA PRO A 171 -11.09 -16.67 -3.47
C PRO A 171 -10.91 -16.99 -4.96
N ASP A 172 -9.67 -16.98 -5.42
CA ASP A 172 -9.28 -17.31 -6.78
C ASP A 172 -9.70 -18.75 -7.13
N PRO A 173 -10.62 -18.95 -8.10
CA PRO A 173 -11.13 -20.28 -8.45
C PRO A 173 -10.08 -21.21 -9.06
N ASP A 174 -9.01 -20.66 -9.63
CA ASP A 174 -7.94 -21.43 -10.27
C ASP A 174 -6.92 -22.00 -9.25
N TYR A 175 -7.07 -21.66 -7.96
CA TYR A 175 -6.12 -22.04 -6.93
C TYR A 175 -6.71 -23.00 -5.90
N LYS A 176 -6.41 -24.29 -6.05
CA LYS A 176 -7.01 -25.38 -5.26
C LYS A 176 -6.30 -25.65 -3.91
N THR A 177 -5.10 -25.12 -3.69
CA THR A 177 -4.26 -25.51 -2.54
C THR A 177 -4.24 -24.52 -1.39
N LYS A 178 -4.53 -23.25 -1.62
CA LYS A 178 -4.61 -22.20 -0.61
C LYS A 178 -5.53 -21.08 -1.11
N GLU A 179 -6.48 -20.68 -0.28
CA GLU A 179 -7.36 -19.56 -0.64
C GLU A 179 -6.55 -18.29 -0.94
N ARG A 180 -6.82 -17.66 -2.05
CA ARG A 180 -6.21 -16.41 -2.49
C ARG A 180 -7.28 -15.40 -2.78
N PHE A 181 -7.17 -14.25 -2.18
CA PHE A 181 -8.11 -13.16 -2.37
C PHE A 181 -7.54 -12.03 -3.21
N CYS A 182 -6.22 -11.91 -3.33
CA CYS A 182 -5.59 -10.88 -4.13
C CYS A 182 -5.14 -11.42 -5.50
N TYR A 183 -5.97 -11.21 -6.57
CA TYR A 183 -5.71 -11.73 -7.93
C TYR A 183 -6.23 -10.82 -9.04
#